data_f86672a7cff023e0819395ef7213d9ea
#
_entry.id   f86672a7cff023e0819395ef7213d9ea
#
_cell.length_a   1.000
_cell.length_b   1.000
_cell.length_c   1.000
_cell.angle_alpha   90.00
_cell.angle_beta   90.00
_cell.angle_gamma   90.00
#
_symmetry.space_group_name_H-M   'P 1'
#
loop_
_entity.id
_entity.type
_entity.pdbx_description
1 polymer ?
#
loop_
_entity_poly.entity_id
_entity_poly.type
_entity_poly.pdbx_seq_one_letter_code
_entity_poly.pdbx_strand_id
1 'polypeptide(L)'
;HFETNVGRGDGVLRLLRDADGAVQAWVLATTLEELKGFEEKTGNNRPSGSAYSRNFGGDNWEGVRQKAQAYHDHDPTVLVVGGAQAGLSIAARLTQLGVDTLVVEKWPRIGDSWRKRYHSLALHNSIHVNNLPYLPFPDTWPNYIPKDMLGLWFEFYAQVMEINHWTD
;
A
#
# COMPACT_ATOMS: atom_id res chain seq x y z
N HIS A 1 -17.30 11.86 8.76
CA HIS A 1 -17.60 10.56 8.17
C HIS A 1 -18.91 10.63 7.39
N PHE A 2 -19.00 9.88 6.30
CA PHE A 2 -20.24 9.69 5.55
C PHE A 2 -20.42 8.22 5.13
N GLU A 3 -21.65 7.85 4.89
CA GLU A 3 -22.02 6.51 4.44
C GLU A 3 -23.01 6.61 3.28
N THR A 4 -22.81 5.74 2.29
CA THR A 4 -23.70 5.58 1.13
C THR A 4 -24.25 4.15 1.09
N ASN A 5 -25.11 3.86 0.12
CA ASN A 5 -25.60 2.49 -0.07
C ASN A 5 -24.47 1.49 -0.40
N VAL A 6 -23.36 1.95 -1.01
CA VAL A 6 -22.29 1.09 -1.54
C VAL A 6 -20.94 1.28 -0.85
N GLY A 7 -20.77 2.30 -0.01
CA GLY A 7 -19.46 2.55 0.61
C GLY A 7 -19.51 3.47 1.81
N ARG A 8 -18.37 3.55 2.48
CA ARG A 8 -18.10 4.45 3.61
C ARG A 8 -16.91 5.33 3.29
N GLY A 9 -16.90 6.54 3.81
CA GLY A 9 -15.82 7.46 3.55
C GLY A 9 -15.71 8.58 4.55
N ASP A 10 -14.65 9.35 4.40
CA ASP A 10 -14.35 10.52 5.19
C ASP A 10 -14.37 11.78 4.35
N GLY A 11 -14.58 12.90 5.01
CA GLY A 11 -14.55 14.18 4.34
C GLY A 11 -14.12 15.32 5.26
N VAL A 12 -13.59 16.35 4.63
CA VAL A 12 -13.26 17.63 5.29
C VAL A 12 -14.11 18.72 4.67
N LEU A 13 -14.90 19.38 5.53
CA LEU A 13 -15.70 20.54 5.16
C LEU A 13 -15.09 21.80 5.80
N ARG A 14 -14.66 22.75 4.99
CA ARG A 14 -14.25 24.08 5.46
C ARG A 14 -15.38 25.08 5.24
N LEU A 15 -15.70 25.79 6.29
CA LEU A 15 -16.78 26.78 6.31
C LEU A 15 -16.18 28.19 6.44
N LEU A 16 -16.79 29.14 5.76
CA LEU A 16 -16.53 30.57 5.94
C LEU A 16 -17.84 31.26 6.38
N ARG A 17 -17.67 32.37 7.14
CA ARG A 17 -18.75 33.31 7.36
C ARG A 17 -18.68 34.41 6.32
N ASP A 18 -19.81 34.72 5.70
CA ASP A 18 -19.91 35.88 4.85
C ASP A 18 -20.10 37.19 5.63
N ALA A 19 -20.20 38.31 4.93
CA ALA A 19 -20.35 39.64 5.53
C ALA A 19 -21.60 39.79 6.42
N ASP A 20 -22.65 39.00 6.13
CA ASP A 20 -23.93 38.99 6.84
C ASP A 20 -23.93 37.99 8.00
N GLY A 21 -22.81 37.28 8.22
CA GLY A 21 -22.63 36.27 9.28
C GLY A 21 -23.19 34.90 8.95
N ALA A 22 -23.73 34.68 7.76
CA ALA A 22 -24.17 33.37 7.32
C ALA A 22 -22.98 32.43 7.08
N VAL A 23 -23.16 31.15 7.42
CA VAL A 23 -22.10 30.13 7.26
C VAL A 23 -22.28 29.45 5.91
N GLN A 24 -21.23 29.48 5.10
CA GLN A 24 -21.21 28.90 3.78
C GLN A 24 -20.07 27.89 3.65
N ALA A 25 -20.30 26.80 2.89
CA ALA A 25 -19.26 25.86 2.54
C ALA A 25 -18.28 26.48 1.55
N TRP A 26 -17.01 26.50 1.90
CA TRP A 26 -15.94 27.01 1.03
C TRP A 26 -15.22 25.87 0.28
N VAL A 27 -14.87 24.81 0.99
CA VAL A 27 -14.20 23.63 0.42
C VAL A 27 -14.84 22.39 1.02
N LEU A 28 -15.18 21.44 0.15
CA LEU A 28 -15.56 20.08 0.53
C LEU A 28 -14.62 19.11 -0.19
N ALA A 29 -13.93 18.27 0.57
CA ALA A 29 -13.17 17.13 0.07
C ALA A 29 -13.77 15.85 0.65
N THR A 30 -13.97 14.84 -0.17
CA THR A 30 -14.46 13.53 0.25
C THR A 30 -13.54 12.43 -0.29
N THR A 31 -13.30 11.41 0.53
CA THR A 31 -12.50 10.24 0.19
C THR A 31 -13.31 8.99 0.46
N LEU A 32 -13.42 8.11 -0.53
CA LEU A 32 -13.98 6.78 -0.32
C LEU A 32 -12.93 5.93 0.39
N GLU A 33 -13.25 5.42 1.57
CA GLU A 33 -12.37 4.59 2.38
C GLU A 33 -12.64 3.10 2.22
N GLU A 34 -13.92 2.73 2.03
CA GLU A 34 -14.33 1.33 2.01
C GLU A 34 -15.53 1.11 1.08
N LEU A 35 -15.49 0.03 0.32
CA LEU A 35 -16.69 -0.51 -0.38
C LEU A 35 -17.32 -1.59 0.49
N LYS A 36 -18.64 -1.47 0.71
CA LYS A 36 -19.41 -2.46 1.48
C LYS A 36 -19.43 -3.80 0.75
N GLY A 37 -19.09 -4.86 1.49
CA GLY A 37 -18.96 -6.21 0.94
C GLY A 37 -17.60 -6.51 0.31
N PHE A 38 -16.67 -5.51 0.29
CA PHE A 38 -15.31 -5.64 -0.18
C PHE A 38 -14.35 -4.98 0.82
N GLU A 39 -14.58 -5.25 2.10
CA GLU A 39 -13.76 -4.70 3.18
C GLU A 39 -12.34 -5.27 3.13
N GLU A 40 -11.36 -4.39 3.38
CA GLU A 40 -9.95 -4.79 3.44
C GLU A 40 -9.68 -5.73 4.63
N LYS A 41 -8.76 -6.68 4.45
CA LYS A 41 -8.31 -7.63 5.49
C LYS A 41 -7.35 -6.99 6.49
N THR A 42 -7.73 -5.84 7.04
CA THR A 42 -6.91 -5.04 7.97
C THR A 42 -7.61 -4.90 9.33
N GLY A 43 -6.87 -4.47 10.33
CA GLY A 43 -7.44 -4.20 11.67
C GLY A 43 -8.22 -5.38 12.23
N ASN A 44 -9.50 -5.20 12.47
CA ASN A 44 -10.38 -6.24 13.00
C ASN A 44 -10.73 -7.33 11.98
N ASN A 45 -10.56 -7.05 10.68
CA ASN A 45 -10.82 -7.98 9.58
C ASN A 45 -9.58 -8.82 9.20
N ARG A 46 -8.47 -8.69 9.94
CA ARG A 46 -7.24 -9.46 9.65
C ARG A 46 -7.49 -10.96 9.75
N PRO A 47 -6.81 -11.78 8.92
CA PRO A 47 -6.96 -13.23 8.97
C PRO A 47 -6.71 -13.79 10.37
N SER A 48 -7.59 -14.68 10.83
CA SER A 48 -7.51 -15.32 12.15
C SER A 48 -8.07 -16.74 12.11
N GLY A 49 -7.72 -17.56 13.11
CA GLY A 49 -8.25 -18.92 13.26
C GLY A 49 -7.99 -19.80 12.04
N SER A 50 -9.02 -20.40 11.48
CA SER A 50 -8.92 -21.30 10.31
C SER A 50 -8.53 -20.60 9.01
N ALA A 51 -8.76 -19.28 8.90
CA ALA A 51 -8.33 -18.47 7.77
C ALA A 51 -6.82 -18.17 7.80
N TYR A 52 -6.18 -18.38 8.94
CA TYR A 52 -4.73 -18.30 9.12
C TYR A 52 -4.21 -19.68 9.50
N SER A 53 -3.75 -20.45 8.53
CA SER A 53 -3.35 -21.85 8.71
C SER A 53 -2.16 -22.00 9.65
N ARG A 54 -2.36 -22.73 10.76
CA ARG A 54 -1.30 -23.37 11.53
C ARG A 54 -1.26 -24.84 11.13
N ASN A 55 -0.59 -25.14 10.05
CA ASN A 55 -0.44 -26.52 9.61
C ASN A 55 0.83 -27.12 10.24
N PHE A 56 0.68 -27.83 11.36
CA PHE A 56 1.77 -28.56 11.97
C PHE A 56 2.15 -29.76 11.07
N GLY A 57 3.31 -29.68 10.44
CA GLY A 57 3.81 -30.69 9.48
C GLY A 57 3.62 -30.35 8.01
N GLY A 58 3.02 -29.21 7.70
CA GLY A 58 2.99 -28.61 6.37
C GLY A 58 4.03 -27.50 6.17
N ASP A 59 3.85 -26.70 5.13
CA ASP A 59 4.72 -25.56 4.88
C ASP A 59 4.64 -24.52 6.00
N ASN A 60 5.78 -23.94 6.33
CA ASN A 60 5.83 -22.73 7.15
C ASN A 60 5.38 -21.49 6.33
N TRP A 61 5.31 -20.34 6.97
CA TRP A 61 4.92 -19.08 6.31
C TRP A 61 5.76 -18.80 5.07
N GLU A 62 7.08 -18.97 5.13
CA GLU A 62 7.98 -18.73 3.99
C GLU A 62 7.69 -19.68 2.83
N GLY A 63 7.48 -20.97 3.09
CA GLY A 63 7.14 -21.94 2.07
C GLY A 63 5.80 -21.63 1.37
N VAL A 64 4.80 -21.17 2.14
CA VAL A 64 3.52 -20.71 1.59
C VAL A 64 3.74 -19.48 0.70
N ARG A 65 4.56 -18.51 1.12
CA ARG A 65 4.88 -17.32 0.33
C ARG A 65 5.60 -17.66 -0.96
N GLN A 66 6.61 -18.53 -0.91
CA GLN A 66 7.35 -18.97 -2.09
C GLN A 66 6.43 -19.63 -3.12
N LYS A 67 5.49 -20.49 -2.69
CA LYS A 67 4.50 -21.11 -3.56
C LYS A 67 3.56 -20.09 -4.18
N ALA A 68 3.06 -19.14 -3.38
CA ALA A 68 2.16 -18.09 -3.85
C ALA A 68 2.82 -17.15 -4.88
N GLN A 69 4.14 -16.92 -4.76
CA GLN A 69 4.89 -16.09 -5.71
C GLN A 69 5.31 -16.82 -6.98
N ALA A 70 5.26 -18.15 -6.99
CA ALA A 70 5.77 -18.95 -8.10
C ALA A 70 4.84 -18.95 -9.32
N TYR A 71 3.54 -18.80 -9.13
CA TYR A 71 2.51 -18.82 -10.20
C TYR A 71 2.69 -19.98 -11.20
N HIS A 72 2.99 -21.19 -10.67
CA HIS A 72 3.21 -22.36 -11.53
C HIS A 72 1.92 -22.97 -12.10
N ASP A 73 0.81 -22.77 -11.43
CA ASP A 73 -0.46 -23.44 -11.66
C ASP A 73 -1.61 -22.53 -12.11
N HIS A 74 -1.41 -21.22 -12.04
CA HIS A 74 -2.41 -20.23 -12.45
C HIS A 74 -1.77 -18.87 -12.81
N ASP A 75 -2.52 -18.05 -13.51
CA ASP A 75 -2.14 -16.66 -13.79
C ASP A 75 -2.69 -15.71 -12.70
N PRO A 76 -2.00 -14.61 -12.39
CA PRO A 76 -2.52 -13.61 -11.47
C PRO A 76 -3.78 -12.94 -12.04
N THR A 77 -4.73 -12.59 -11.17
CA THR A 77 -5.90 -11.81 -11.57
C THR A 77 -5.50 -10.41 -12.06
N VAL A 78 -4.48 -9.82 -11.41
CA VAL A 78 -3.96 -8.50 -11.79
C VAL A 78 -2.44 -8.56 -11.92
N LEU A 79 -1.94 -8.12 -13.06
CA LEU A 79 -0.50 -7.90 -13.30
C LEU A 79 -0.19 -6.41 -13.18
N VAL A 80 0.69 -6.07 -12.24
CA VAL A 80 1.19 -4.69 -12.02
C VAL A 80 2.57 -4.55 -12.62
N VAL A 81 2.74 -3.66 -13.58
CA VAL A 81 4.03 -3.41 -14.24
C VAL A 81 4.77 -2.27 -13.54
N GLY A 82 5.87 -2.61 -12.86
CA GLY A 82 6.76 -1.70 -12.13
C GLY A 82 6.59 -1.80 -10.61
N GLY A 83 7.68 -2.15 -9.92
CA GLY A 83 7.78 -2.32 -8.46
C GLY A 83 8.24 -1.05 -7.73
N ALA A 84 7.86 0.15 -8.20
CA ALA A 84 8.10 1.42 -7.51
C ALA A 84 6.90 1.82 -6.64
N GLN A 85 6.87 3.07 -6.14
CA GLN A 85 5.84 3.53 -5.18
C GLN A 85 4.41 3.29 -5.65
N ALA A 86 4.09 3.55 -6.91
CA ALA A 86 2.73 3.38 -7.44
C ALA A 86 2.34 1.89 -7.52
N GLY A 87 3.24 1.06 -8.07
CA GLY A 87 2.99 -0.37 -8.18
C GLY A 87 2.91 -1.07 -6.83
N LEU A 88 3.79 -0.75 -5.90
CA LEU A 88 3.73 -1.30 -4.54
C LEU A 88 2.46 -0.85 -3.80
N SER A 89 2.06 0.42 -3.95
CA SER A 89 0.86 0.94 -3.31
C SER A 89 -0.40 0.25 -3.80
N ILE A 90 -0.57 0.09 -5.11
CA ILE A 90 -1.75 -0.59 -5.66
C ILE A 90 -1.74 -2.08 -5.34
N ALA A 91 -0.58 -2.75 -5.41
CA ALA A 91 -0.46 -4.16 -5.08
C ALA A 91 -0.81 -4.43 -3.61
N ALA A 92 -0.34 -3.60 -2.69
CA ALA A 92 -0.70 -3.72 -1.28
C ALA A 92 -2.22 -3.58 -1.06
N ARG A 93 -2.86 -2.60 -1.70
CA ARG A 93 -4.32 -2.43 -1.63
C ARG A 93 -5.07 -3.64 -2.17
N LEU A 94 -4.69 -4.11 -3.35
CA LEU A 94 -5.32 -5.27 -3.99
C LEU A 94 -5.16 -6.53 -3.13
N THR A 95 -3.98 -6.75 -2.55
CA THR A 95 -3.72 -7.88 -1.64
C THR A 95 -4.65 -7.82 -0.42
N GLN A 96 -4.84 -6.64 0.20
CA GLN A 96 -5.74 -6.49 1.34
C GLN A 96 -7.22 -6.68 0.95
N LEU A 97 -7.58 -6.39 -0.28
CA LEU A 97 -8.91 -6.68 -0.84
C LEU A 97 -9.09 -8.17 -1.26
N GLY A 98 -8.03 -8.97 -1.14
CA GLY A 98 -8.05 -10.40 -1.52
C GLY A 98 -7.98 -10.64 -3.02
N VAL A 99 -7.52 -9.66 -3.78
CA VAL A 99 -7.28 -9.78 -5.22
C VAL A 99 -5.87 -10.34 -5.45
N ASP A 100 -5.79 -11.47 -6.13
CA ASP A 100 -4.51 -12.09 -6.48
C ASP A 100 -3.75 -11.21 -7.49
N THR A 101 -2.57 -10.76 -7.07
CA THR A 101 -1.82 -9.70 -7.75
C THR A 101 -0.35 -10.03 -7.81
N LEU A 102 0.24 -9.92 -9.00
CA LEU A 102 1.67 -10.05 -9.25
C LEU A 102 2.25 -8.72 -9.72
N VAL A 103 3.34 -8.27 -9.07
CA VAL A 103 4.15 -7.14 -9.53
C VAL A 103 5.32 -7.66 -10.35
N VAL A 104 5.57 -7.10 -11.52
CA VAL A 104 6.79 -7.36 -12.29
C VAL A 104 7.68 -6.12 -12.32
N GLU A 105 8.96 -6.28 -11.96
CA GLU A 105 9.94 -5.20 -11.91
C GLU A 105 11.15 -5.53 -12.79
N LYS A 106 11.56 -4.60 -13.63
CA LYS A 106 12.69 -4.76 -14.57
C LYS A 106 14.08 -4.72 -13.91
N TRP A 107 14.15 -4.30 -12.66
CA TRP A 107 15.41 -4.25 -11.93
C TRP A 107 15.55 -5.51 -11.06
N PRO A 108 16.79 -5.94 -10.78
CA PRO A 108 17.06 -7.14 -9.96
C PRO A 108 16.50 -7.09 -8.54
N ARG A 109 16.18 -5.90 -8.02
CA ARG A 109 15.65 -5.73 -6.67
C ARG A 109 14.58 -4.65 -6.63
N ILE A 110 13.53 -4.89 -5.84
CA ILE A 110 12.59 -3.84 -5.47
C ILE A 110 13.37 -2.68 -4.81
N GLY A 111 13.04 -1.44 -5.19
CA GLY A 111 13.72 -0.24 -4.71
C GLY A 111 14.91 0.21 -5.55
N ASP A 112 15.38 -0.58 -6.51
CA ASP A 112 16.46 -0.17 -7.40
C ASP A 112 16.11 1.00 -8.30
N SER A 113 14.83 1.21 -8.58
CA SER A 113 14.31 2.42 -9.21
C SER A 113 14.74 3.72 -8.50
N TRP A 114 15.02 3.65 -7.19
CA TRP A 114 15.57 4.74 -6.39
C TRP A 114 17.08 4.63 -6.22
N ARG A 115 17.63 3.46 -5.86
CA ARG A 115 19.06 3.27 -5.66
C ARG A 115 19.90 3.68 -6.87
N LYS A 116 19.37 3.43 -8.09
CA LYS A 116 20.05 3.76 -9.36
C LYS A 116 19.86 5.22 -9.83
N ARG A 117 19.29 6.09 -9.02
CA ARG A 117 19.25 7.54 -9.26
C ARG A 117 20.60 8.18 -8.97
N TYR A 118 20.77 9.48 -9.28
CA TYR A 118 22.00 10.20 -9.02
C TYR A 118 22.40 10.16 -7.52
N HIS A 119 23.71 10.20 -7.28
CA HIS A 119 24.32 9.84 -5.98
C HIS A 119 23.72 10.60 -4.79
N SER A 120 23.57 11.91 -4.90
CA SER A 120 23.15 12.78 -3.79
C SER A 120 21.63 12.99 -3.70
N LEU A 121 20.80 12.17 -4.37
CA LEU A 121 19.35 12.36 -4.36
C LEU A 121 18.79 12.15 -2.95
N ALA A 122 18.08 13.15 -2.47
CA ALA A 122 17.07 13.04 -1.42
C ALA A 122 15.72 13.52 -1.95
N LEU A 123 14.63 13.05 -1.37
CA LEU A 123 13.29 13.53 -1.73
C LEU A 123 13.20 15.03 -1.40
N HIS A 124 12.55 15.78 -2.26
CA HIS A 124 12.30 17.22 -2.04
C HIS A 124 10.98 17.49 -1.33
N ASN A 125 10.12 16.47 -1.22
CA ASN A 125 8.89 16.53 -0.45
C ASN A 125 9.15 16.09 1.00
N SER A 126 8.41 16.67 1.95
CA SER A 126 8.42 16.24 3.33
C SER A 126 7.98 14.78 3.47
N ILE A 127 8.57 14.07 4.43
CA ILE A 127 8.28 12.66 4.73
C ILE A 127 6.78 12.38 4.90
N HIS A 128 6.02 13.33 5.45
CA HIS A 128 4.60 13.17 5.74
C HIS A 128 3.71 12.94 4.52
N VAL A 129 4.15 13.35 3.33
CA VAL A 129 3.37 13.19 2.08
C VAL A 129 3.83 12.02 1.21
N ASN A 130 4.80 11.23 1.68
CA ASN A 130 5.43 10.18 0.89
C ASN A 130 5.09 8.76 1.38
N ASN A 131 4.28 8.61 2.41
CA ASN A 131 3.92 7.31 2.98
C ASN A 131 3.23 6.40 1.94
N LEU A 132 3.59 5.13 1.99
CA LEU A 132 2.83 4.08 1.31
C LEU A 132 1.62 3.65 2.16
N PRO A 133 0.60 3.02 1.56
CA PRO A 133 -0.55 2.52 2.31
C PRO A 133 -0.15 1.59 3.47
N TYR A 134 -0.89 1.63 4.57
CA TYR A 134 -0.79 0.77 5.76
C TYR A 134 0.47 0.89 6.61
N LEU A 135 1.59 1.33 6.07
CA LEU A 135 2.88 1.33 6.77
C LEU A 135 3.54 2.72 6.65
N PRO A 136 3.43 3.57 7.66
CA PRO A 136 4.11 4.87 7.69
C PRO A 136 5.62 4.69 7.86
N PHE A 137 6.39 5.68 7.40
CA PHE A 137 7.82 5.72 7.67
C PHE A 137 8.10 5.83 9.17
N PRO A 138 9.24 5.32 9.67
CA PRO A 138 9.63 5.47 11.05
C PRO A 138 9.78 6.95 11.46
N ASP A 139 9.32 7.29 12.67
CA ASP A 139 9.41 8.65 13.22
C ASP A 139 10.85 9.15 13.40
N THR A 140 11.82 8.24 13.38
CA THR A 140 13.25 8.54 13.47
C THR A 140 13.89 8.96 12.15
N TRP A 141 13.14 8.90 11.04
CA TRP A 141 13.68 9.20 9.72
C TRP A 141 13.77 10.71 9.44
N PRO A 142 14.72 11.13 8.57
CA PRO A 142 14.87 12.54 8.22
C PRO A 142 13.65 13.03 7.43
N ASN A 143 13.36 14.34 7.55
CA ASN A 143 12.23 14.96 6.84
C ASN A 143 12.33 14.82 5.30
N TYR A 144 13.55 14.82 4.77
CA TYR A 144 13.83 14.58 3.34
C TYR A 144 14.58 13.27 3.20
N ILE A 145 13.89 12.23 2.74
CA ILE A 145 14.40 10.86 2.73
C ILE A 145 15.48 10.69 1.65
N PRO A 146 16.71 10.24 1.98
CA PRO A 146 17.71 9.85 0.99
C PRO A 146 17.23 8.67 0.14
N LYS A 147 17.60 8.66 -1.13
CA LYS A 147 17.15 7.65 -2.10
C LYS A 147 17.46 6.20 -1.68
N ASP A 148 18.56 5.98 -1.01
CA ASP A 148 18.98 4.63 -0.61
C ASP A 148 18.16 4.12 0.57
N MET A 149 17.77 5.00 1.51
CA MET A 149 16.83 4.67 2.57
C MET A 149 15.45 4.33 1.98
N LEU A 150 14.99 5.11 1.00
CA LEU A 150 13.72 4.85 0.32
C LEU A 150 13.75 3.54 -0.46
N GLY A 151 14.86 3.24 -1.14
CA GLY A 151 15.05 1.96 -1.83
C GLY A 151 15.00 0.76 -0.87
N LEU A 152 15.63 0.88 0.29
CA LEU A 152 15.56 -0.12 1.36
C LEU A 152 14.13 -0.28 1.90
N TRP A 153 13.44 0.83 2.09
CA TRP A 153 12.04 0.82 2.55
C TRP A 153 11.11 0.09 1.58
N PHE A 154 11.25 0.30 0.27
CA PHE A 154 10.42 -0.37 -0.73
C PHE A 154 10.64 -1.88 -0.73
N GLU A 155 11.86 -2.32 -0.58
CA GLU A 155 12.19 -3.76 -0.47
C GLU A 155 11.56 -4.38 0.79
N PHE A 156 11.73 -3.72 1.94
CA PHE A 156 11.10 -4.11 3.20
C PHE A 156 9.57 -4.10 3.10
N TYR A 157 8.99 -3.05 2.52
CA TYR A 157 7.55 -2.90 2.34
C TYR A 157 6.96 -4.05 1.51
N ALA A 158 7.59 -4.40 0.40
CA ALA A 158 7.13 -5.51 -0.44
C ALA A 158 7.08 -6.84 0.34
N GLN A 159 8.08 -7.08 1.20
CA GLN A 159 8.14 -8.28 2.03
C GLN A 159 7.08 -8.27 3.14
N VAL A 160 6.98 -7.17 3.90
CA VAL A 160 6.05 -7.06 5.05
C VAL A 160 4.59 -7.03 4.61
N MET A 161 4.30 -6.41 3.47
CA MET A 161 2.95 -6.39 2.89
C MET A 161 2.63 -7.65 2.08
N GLU A 162 3.52 -8.64 2.08
CA GLU A 162 3.35 -9.93 1.39
C GLU A 162 3.02 -9.79 -0.11
N ILE A 163 3.59 -8.77 -0.76
CA ILE A 163 3.36 -8.51 -2.19
C ILE A 163 4.08 -9.58 -3.01
N ASN A 164 3.34 -10.30 -3.86
CA ASN A 164 3.93 -11.19 -4.85
C ASN A 164 4.63 -10.36 -5.92
N HIS A 165 5.91 -10.62 -6.15
CA HIS A 165 6.67 -9.88 -7.15
C HIS A 165 7.74 -10.75 -7.82
N TRP A 166 7.97 -10.47 -9.10
CA TRP A 166 9.09 -10.99 -9.87
C TRP A 166 10.02 -9.84 -10.24
N THR A 167 11.31 -10.08 -10.12
CA THR A 167 12.37 -9.16 -10.54
C THR A 167 13.23 -9.81 -11.60
N ASP A 168 13.96 -9.01 -12.40
CA ASP A 168 14.85 -9.50 -13.44
C ASP A 168 16.12 -10.16 -12.86
#